data_139f033dd689a8f097729b95bb9418e5
#
_entry.id   139f033dd689a8f097729b95bb9418e5
#
_cell.length_a   1.000
_cell.length_b   1.000
_cell.length_c   1.000
_cell.angle_alpha   90.00
_cell.angle_beta   90.00
_cell.angle_gamma   90.00
#
_symmetry.space_group_name_H-M   'P 1'
#
loop_
_entity.id
_entity.type
_entity.pdbx_description
1 polymer ?
#
loop_
_entity_poly.entity_id
_entity_poly.type
_entity_poly.pdbx_seq_one_letter_code
_entity_poly.pdbx_strand_id
1 'polypeptide(L)'
;LINVDLEPDPDCRSCVIFCETKCRNCENDRERIDIFSPFCEIGAPFMTIRKITEYPEKVLAEIGKPVTEFDDELAALCADMFETMYDAEGVGLAAPQIGLNLRLFVMDCDGIKLVAANPEIVHTEGEQSGQEGCLSVGKVPAVLSRPLKARLKAQNEKGEWFERDAEGYAARAFLHETDHCDGTLFIDHLPKMRRAMVLRRFNKDKRFS
;
A
#
# COMPACT_ATOMS: atom_id res chain seq x y z
N LEU A 1 -3.32 1.90 4.45
CA LEU A 1 -4.64 1.64 5.04
C LEU A 1 -4.84 0.13 5.24
N ILE A 2 -5.47 -0.28 6.32
CA ILE A 2 -5.86 -1.67 6.55
C ILE A 2 -7.38 -1.79 6.54
N ASN A 3 -7.86 -2.88 5.96
CA ASN A 3 -9.28 -3.21 5.98
C ASN A 3 -9.62 -3.82 7.35
N VAL A 4 -10.52 -3.19 8.11
CA VAL A 4 -10.91 -3.63 9.47
C VAL A 4 -12.35 -4.15 9.54
N ASP A 5 -13.11 -4.10 8.44
CA ASP A 5 -14.56 -4.39 8.42
C ASP A 5 -14.97 -5.56 7.50
N LEU A 6 -14.02 -6.27 6.85
CA LEU A 6 -14.38 -7.44 6.03
C LEU A 6 -14.46 -8.70 6.91
N GLU A 7 -15.70 -9.13 7.22
CA GLU A 7 -15.94 -10.54 7.43
C GLU A 7 -15.62 -11.28 6.11
N PRO A 8 -14.94 -12.44 6.16
CA PRO A 8 -14.60 -13.16 4.93
C PRO A 8 -15.88 -13.54 4.18
N ASP A 9 -16.02 -13.00 2.97
CA ASP A 9 -17.07 -13.42 2.03
C ASP A 9 -16.82 -14.90 1.66
N PRO A 10 -17.68 -15.84 2.04
CA PRO A 10 -17.49 -17.26 1.77
C PRO A 10 -17.55 -17.60 0.26
N ASP A 11 -17.96 -16.68 -0.62
CA ASP A 11 -18.08 -16.88 -2.06
C ASP A 11 -17.01 -16.19 -2.90
N CYS A 12 -16.02 -15.54 -2.30
CA CYS A 12 -14.92 -14.89 -3.03
C CYS A 12 -13.92 -15.93 -3.55
N ARG A 13 -14.23 -16.51 -4.73
CA ARG A 13 -13.36 -17.46 -5.45
C ARG A 13 -12.16 -16.82 -6.18
N SER A 14 -11.88 -15.53 -5.95
CA SER A 14 -10.81 -14.81 -6.61
C SER A 14 -9.53 -14.64 -5.76
N CYS A 15 -9.48 -15.18 -4.55
CA CYS A 15 -8.30 -15.10 -3.69
C CYS A 15 -7.38 -16.33 -3.73
N VAL A 16 -7.44 -17.17 -4.76
CA VAL A 16 -6.53 -18.32 -4.90
C VAL A 16 -5.93 -18.36 -6.29
N ILE A 17 -4.97 -17.50 -6.55
CA ILE A 17 -3.93 -17.81 -7.52
C ILE A 17 -2.59 -17.72 -6.79
N PHE A 18 -2.41 -18.59 -5.83
CA PHE A 18 -1.09 -19.07 -5.47
C PHE A 18 -0.83 -20.28 -6.36
N CYS A 19 0.02 -20.10 -7.34
CA CYS A 19 0.45 -21.18 -8.22
C CYS A 19 1.29 -22.18 -7.41
N GLU A 20 0.64 -23.11 -6.72
CA GLU A 20 1.26 -24.37 -6.35
C GLU A 20 1.34 -25.27 -7.59
N THR A 21 2.21 -24.95 -8.51
CA THR A 21 2.68 -25.95 -9.46
C THR A 21 3.73 -26.83 -8.79
N LYS A 22 3.28 -27.73 -7.93
CA LYS A 22 3.93 -29.04 -7.83
C LYS A 22 3.68 -29.76 -9.13
N CYS A 23 4.62 -29.64 -10.04
CA CYS A 23 4.66 -30.45 -11.25
C CYS A 23 4.87 -31.91 -10.81
N ARG A 24 3.74 -32.66 -10.73
CA ARG A 24 3.72 -34.09 -10.46
C ARG A 24 3.95 -34.86 -11.78
N ASN A 25 5.10 -34.67 -12.46
CA ASN A 25 5.51 -35.52 -13.59
C ASN A 25 7.00 -35.33 -13.96
N CYS A 26 7.89 -35.29 -12.98
CA CYS A 26 9.35 -35.42 -13.20
C CYS A 26 9.96 -36.56 -12.38
N GLU A 27 9.28 -37.68 -12.32
CA GLU A 27 9.91 -38.95 -11.95
C GLU A 27 9.92 -39.85 -13.21
N ASN A 28 11.07 -39.97 -13.77
CA ASN A 28 11.62 -40.88 -14.78
C ASN A 28 12.01 -40.17 -16.06
N ASP A 29 13.26 -39.71 -16.09
CA ASP A 29 14.16 -40.11 -17.18
C ASP A 29 15.57 -39.64 -16.84
N ARG A 30 16.44 -40.63 -16.56
CA ARG A 30 17.89 -40.47 -16.52
C ARG A 30 18.39 -40.49 -17.94
N GLU A 31 18.49 -39.33 -18.58
CA GLU A 31 19.42 -39.16 -19.68
C GLU A 31 20.02 -37.77 -19.64
N ARG A 32 21.32 -37.72 -19.46
CA ARG A 32 22.17 -36.55 -19.53
C ARG A 32 22.10 -36.01 -20.97
N ILE A 33 21.61 -34.79 -21.12
CA ILE A 33 21.95 -33.97 -22.27
C ILE A 33 22.52 -32.66 -21.72
N ASP A 34 23.86 -32.55 -21.75
CA ASP A 34 24.57 -31.30 -21.57
C ASP A 34 24.26 -30.40 -22.77
N ILE A 35 23.27 -29.50 -22.58
CA ILE A 35 23.12 -28.36 -23.48
C ILE A 35 23.29 -27.13 -22.62
N PHE A 36 24.52 -26.62 -22.65
CA PHE A 36 24.86 -25.27 -22.25
C PHE A 36 24.07 -24.32 -23.15
N SER A 37 22.88 -23.88 -22.69
CA SER A 37 22.17 -22.77 -23.29
C SER A 37 22.51 -21.50 -22.53
N PRO A 38 23.26 -20.53 -23.10
CA PRO A 38 23.62 -19.29 -22.45
C PRO A 38 22.51 -18.24 -22.58
N PHE A 39 21.24 -18.65 -22.39
CA PHE A 39 20.08 -17.75 -22.46
C PHE A 39 19.13 -17.97 -21.29
N CYS A 40 19.64 -17.79 -20.06
CA CYS A 40 18.76 -17.68 -18.87
C CYS A 40 19.42 -16.75 -17.83
N GLU A 41 19.73 -15.53 -18.27
CA GLU A 41 20.06 -14.42 -17.35
C GLU A 41 19.26 -13.18 -17.76
N ILE A 42 17.92 -13.28 -17.72
CA ILE A 42 17.11 -12.11 -17.42
C ILE A 42 16.60 -12.39 -16.02
N GLY A 43 17.39 -11.99 -15.03
CA GLY A 43 17.00 -11.99 -13.65
C GLY A 43 15.70 -11.21 -13.53
N ALA A 44 14.59 -11.92 -13.31
CA ALA A 44 13.37 -11.25 -12.82
C ALA A 44 13.80 -10.42 -11.60
N PRO A 45 13.44 -9.13 -11.51
CA PRO A 45 13.81 -8.33 -10.36
C PRO A 45 13.30 -9.06 -9.12
N PHE A 46 14.23 -9.40 -8.20
CA PHE A 46 13.87 -9.98 -6.91
C PHE A 46 12.99 -8.95 -6.21
N MET A 47 11.69 -9.19 -6.18
CA MET A 47 10.76 -8.37 -5.41
C MET A 47 11.12 -8.46 -3.93
N THR A 48 11.33 -7.31 -3.29
CA THR A 48 11.82 -7.26 -1.91
C THR A 48 10.73 -6.70 -1.01
N ILE A 49 10.30 -7.51 -0.03
CA ILE A 49 9.43 -7.01 1.03
C ILE A 49 10.21 -5.98 1.85
N ARG A 50 9.69 -4.75 1.90
CA ARG A 50 10.29 -3.62 2.61
C ARG A 50 9.82 -3.59 4.06
N LYS A 51 10.70 -3.16 4.97
CA LYS A 51 10.31 -2.96 6.36
C LYS A 51 9.38 -1.75 6.48
N ILE A 52 8.23 -1.93 7.14
CA ILE A 52 7.32 -0.84 7.43
C ILE A 52 7.86 0.04 8.55
N THR A 53 7.88 1.34 8.27
CA THR A 53 8.29 2.40 9.20
C THR A 53 7.15 2.70 10.14
N GLU A 54 7.42 2.70 11.45
CA GLU A 54 6.43 2.91 12.48
C GLU A 54 6.53 4.29 13.13
N TYR A 55 5.40 4.81 13.60
CA TYR A 55 5.35 6.00 14.44
C TYR A 55 6.25 5.84 15.69
N PRO A 56 7.05 6.87 16.09
CA PRO A 56 7.07 8.27 15.63
C PRO A 56 8.24 8.59 14.67
N GLU A 57 8.60 7.74 13.75
CA GLU A 57 9.69 8.02 12.81
C GLU A 57 9.46 9.32 12.02
N LYS A 58 10.53 10.14 11.89
CA LYS A 58 10.44 11.50 11.33
C LYS A 58 9.92 11.55 9.91
N VAL A 59 10.29 10.58 9.07
CA VAL A 59 9.87 10.53 7.66
C VAL A 59 8.34 10.51 7.50
N LEU A 60 7.60 9.98 8.49
CA LEU A 60 6.14 9.94 8.49
C LEU A 60 5.48 11.31 8.75
N ALA A 61 6.25 12.28 9.23
CA ALA A 61 5.79 13.64 9.51
C ALA A 61 6.43 14.69 8.56
N GLU A 62 7.14 14.23 7.53
CA GLU A 62 7.76 15.09 6.52
C GLU A 62 6.91 15.12 5.25
N ILE A 63 6.78 16.30 4.63
CA ILE A 63 6.17 16.41 3.31
C ILE A 63 7.06 15.68 2.30
N GLY A 64 6.48 14.73 1.57
CA GLY A 64 7.17 13.94 0.56
C GLY A 64 7.71 14.80 -0.58
N LYS A 65 8.92 14.47 -1.04
CA LYS A 65 9.53 15.10 -2.21
C LYS A 65 8.83 14.64 -3.49
N PRO A 66 8.65 15.51 -4.48
CA PRO A 66 8.09 15.11 -5.77
C PRO A 66 8.92 14.01 -6.44
N VAL A 67 8.23 13.06 -7.06
CA VAL A 67 8.86 12.13 -8.01
C VAL A 67 9.12 12.88 -9.31
N THR A 68 10.37 12.90 -9.76
CA THR A 68 10.83 13.62 -10.98
C THR A 68 11.34 12.68 -12.05
N GLU A 69 11.72 11.46 -11.69
CA GLU A 69 12.26 10.45 -12.60
C GLU A 69 11.30 9.25 -12.64
N PHE A 70 10.97 8.82 -13.86
CA PHE A 70 10.00 7.74 -14.11
C PHE A 70 10.70 6.67 -14.95
N ASP A 71 11.54 5.89 -14.28
CA ASP A 71 12.43 4.90 -14.83
C ASP A 71 12.15 3.49 -14.32
N ASP A 72 12.97 2.54 -14.70
CA ASP A 72 12.86 1.14 -14.27
C ASP A 72 13.08 0.98 -12.75
N GLU A 73 13.83 1.88 -12.10
CA GLU A 73 14.05 1.87 -10.66
C GLU A 73 12.75 2.26 -9.91
N LEU A 74 12.04 3.27 -10.42
CA LEU A 74 10.72 3.62 -9.89
C LEU A 74 9.71 2.48 -10.09
N ALA A 75 9.71 1.85 -11.27
CA ALA A 75 8.83 0.72 -11.56
C ALA A 75 9.11 -0.47 -10.61
N ALA A 76 10.39 -0.78 -10.37
CA ALA A 76 10.80 -1.82 -9.42
C ALA A 76 10.39 -1.46 -7.98
N LEU A 77 10.54 -0.19 -7.57
CA LEU A 77 10.08 0.29 -6.27
C LEU A 77 8.56 0.12 -6.10
N CYS A 78 7.78 0.46 -7.12
CA CYS A 78 6.32 0.28 -7.08
C CYS A 78 5.93 -1.20 -6.93
N ALA A 79 6.65 -2.11 -7.59
CA ALA A 79 6.45 -3.54 -7.43
C ALA A 79 6.76 -4.01 -6.00
N ASP A 80 7.90 -3.61 -5.43
CA ASP A 80 8.25 -3.89 -4.03
C ASP A 80 7.19 -3.34 -3.06
N MET A 81 6.63 -2.14 -3.35
CA MET A 81 5.59 -1.52 -2.54
C MET A 81 4.28 -2.34 -2.57
N PHE A 82 3.86 -2.83 -3.73
CA PHE A 82 2.69 -3.71 -3.82
C PHE A 82 2.89 -5.00 -3.01
N GLU A 83 4.03 -5.68 -3.18
CA GLU A 83 4.33 -6.91 -2.44
C GLU A 83 4.36 -6.65 -0.93
N THR A 84 4.99 -5.55 -0.50
CA THR A 84 5.03 -5.15 0.92
C THR A 84 3.62 -4.86 1.46
N MET A 85 2.79 -4.19 0.66
CA MET A 85 1.40 -3.90 0.98
C MET A 85 0.59 -5.18 1.19
N TYR A 86 0.70 -6.14 0.26
CA TYR A 86 -0.02 -7.42 0.33
C TYR A 86 0.48 -8.28 1.50
N ASP A 87 1.79 -8.38 1.72
CA ASP A 87 2.36 -9.11 2.87
C ASP A 87 1.84 -8.57 4.21
N ALA A 88 1.67 -7.24 4.29
CA ALA A 88 1.13 -6.58 5.47
C ALA A 88 -0.42 -6.59 5.56
N GLU A 89 -1.13 -7.24 4.62
CA GLU A 89 -2.60 -7.26 4.51
C GLU A 89 -3.20 -5.85 4.38
N GLY A 90 -2.47 -4.94 3.71
CA GLY A 90 -2.89 -3.57 3.43
C GLY A 90 -3.63 -3.44 2.12
N VAL A 91 -4.39 -2.36 1.96
CA VAL A 91 -5.06 -1.97 0.70
C VAL A 91 -4.43 -0.75 0.06
N GLY A 92 -3.49 -0.09 0.75
CA GLY A 92 -2.67 1.01 0.30
C GLY A 92 -1.36 1.07 1.08
N LEU A 93 -0.32 1.62 0.45
CA LEU A 93 1.00 1.83 1.05
C LEU A 93 1.69 3.02 0.38
N ALA A 94 2.07 4.00 1.19
CA ALA A 94 2.82 5.16 0.74
C ALA A 94 4.33 5.02 0.99
N ALA A 95 5.15 5.64 0.14
CA ALA A 95 6.61 5.58 0.24
C ALA A 95 7.18 6.03 1.61
N PRO A 96 6.63 7.04 2.32
CA PRO A 96 7.06 7.35 3.68
C PRO A 96 6.92 6.17 4.66
N GLN A 97 5.95 5.28 4.44
CA GLN A 97 5.74 4.09 5.27
C GLN A 97 6.81 3.00 5.08
N ILE A 98 7.64 3.11 4.06
CA ILE A 98 8.83 2.26 3.87
C ILE A 98 10.14 3.06 4.00
N GLY A 99 10.07 4.24 4.64
CA GLY A 99 11.23 5.06 4.95
C GLY A 99 11.72 5.96 3.83
N LEU A 100 10.98 6.07 2.71
CA LEU A 100 11.35 6.89 1.57
C LEU A 100 10.53 8.20 1.57
N ASN A 101 11.21 9.34 1.64
CA ASN A 101 10.55 10.64 1.58
C ASN A 101 10.18 11.03 0.16
N LEU A 102 9.18 10.35 -0.44
CA LEU A 102 8.66 10.59 -1.78
C LEU A 102 7.14 10.75 -1.77
N ARG A 103 6.62 11.59 -2.67
CA ARG A 103 5.18 11.67 -2.97
C ARG A 103 4.76 10.53 -3.89
N LEU A 104 4.65 9.34 -3.33
CA LEU A 104 4.32 8.12 -4.06
C LEU A 104 3.50 7.19 -3.15
N PHE A 105 2.44 6.61 -3.68
CA PHE A 105 1.74 5.50 -3.04
C PHE A 105 1.26 4.47 -4.06
N VAL A 106 1.02 3.26 -3.60
CA VAL A 106 0.34 2.19 -4.32
C VAL A 106 -0.97 1.85 -3.60
N MET A 107 -1.96 1.39 -4.34
CA MET A 107 -3.25 1.00 -3.81
C MET A 107 -3.88 -0.11 -4.63
N ASP A 108 -4.57 -1.05 -3.96
CA ASP A 108 -5.43 -2.07 -4.56
C ASP A 108 -6.65 -2.27 -3.66
N CYS A 109 -7.78 -1.64 -4.03
CA CYS A 109 -8.97 -1.53 -3.21
C CYS A 109 -10.20 -1.29 -4.07
N ASP A 110 -11.31 -2.00 -3.79
CA ASP A 110 -12.60 -1.85 -4.48
C ASP A 110 -12.47 -1.91 -6.02
N GLY A 111 -11.60 -2.81 -6.53
CA GLY A 111 -11.33 -2.97 -7.96
C GLY A 111 -10.51 -1.82 -8.58
N ILE A 112 -9.96 -0.93 -7.77
CA ILE A 112 -9.04 0.14 -8.20
C ILE A 112 -7.63 -0.25 -7.78
N LYS A 113 -6.81 -0.69 -8.75
CA LYS A 113 -5.38 -0.91 -8.59
C LYS A 113 -4.61 0.17 -9.33
N LEU A 114 -3.75 0.92 -8.62
CA LEU A 114 -2.97 2.01 -9.23
C LEU A 114 -1.68 2.32 -8.46
N VAL A 115 -0.77 2.94 -9.19
CA VAL A 115 0.38 3.71 -8.69
C VAL A 115 0.01 5.18 -8.78
N ALA A 116 0.27 5.95 -7.74
CA ALA A 116 0.05 7.39 -7.69
C ALA A 116 1.33 8.11 -7.28
N ALA A 117 2.05 8.63 -8.26
CA ALA A 117 3.15 9.56 -8.04
C ALA A 117 2.62 11.00 -8.08
N ASN A 118 3.15 11.85 -7.21
CA ASN A 118 2.73 13.25 -7.05
C ASN A 118 1.21 13.42 -6.85
N PRO A 119 0.60 12.66 -5.93
CA PRO A 119 -0.83 12.68 -5.74
C PRO A 119 -1.33 14.03 -5.24
N GLU A 120 -2.52 14.42 -5.75
CA GLU A 120 -3.27 15.59 -5.34
C GLU A 120 -4.76 15.24 -5.29
N ILE A 121 -5.45 15.58 -4.21
CA ILE A 121 -6.91 15.47 -4.13
C ILE A 121 -7.50 16.76 -4.70
N VAL A 122 -8.09 16.66 -5.90
CA VAL A 122 -8.61 17.84 -6.63
C VAL A 122 -10.08 18.11 -6.41
N HIS A 123 -10.83 17.13 -5.89
CA HIS A 123 -12.25 17.30 -5.55
C HIS A 123 -12.66 16.37 -4.42
N THR A 124 -13.56 16.84 -3.55
CA THR A 124 -14.19 16.01 -2.51
C THR A 124 -15.66 16.38 -2.38
N GLU A 125 -16.52 15.38 -2.04
CA GLU A 125 -17.96 15.57 -1.87
C GLU A 125 -18.51 14.63 -0.79
N GLY A 126 -19.51 15.10 -0.05
CA GLY A 126 -20.22 14.34 0.95
C GLY A 126 -19.38 14.02 2.18
N GLU A 127 -19.89 13.15 3.04
CA GLU A 127 -19.23 12.72 4.27
C GLU A 127 -19.53 11.25 4.55
N GLN A 128 -18.52 10.52 5.04
CA GLN A 128 -18.62 9.15 5.54
C GLN A 128 -17.91 9.04 6.87
N SER A 129 -18.42 8.19 7.76
CA SER A 129 -17.77 7.85 9.02
C SER A 129 -17.52 6.35 9.06
N GLY A 130 -16.30 5.94 9.38
CA GLY A 130 -15.92 4.53 9.41
C GLY A 130 -14.58 4.32 10.11
N GLN A 131 -14.24 3.07 10.34
CA GLN A 131 -12.97 2.69 10.91
C GLN A 131 -11.83 2.93 9.91
N GLU A 132 -10.71 3.41 10.42
CA GLU A 132 -9.49 3.61 9.66
C GLU A 132 -8.32 3.15 10.51
N GLY A 133 -7.44 2.34 9.95
CA GLY A 133 -6.22 1.87 10.56
C GLY A 133 -5.04 2.13 9.64
N CYS A 134 -3.83 2.13 10.18
CA CYS A 134 -2.61 2.40 9.46
C CYS A 134 -1.51 1.40 9.83
N LEU A 135 -0.83 0.86 8.83
CA LEU A 135 0.30 -0.06 9.04
C LEU A 135 1.40 0.56 9.91
N SER A 136 1.63 1.88 9.76
CA SER A 136 2.63 2.62 10.55
C SER A 136 2.21 2.92 12.00
N VAL A 137 0.94 2.62 12.37
CA VAL A 137 0.40 2.80 13.74
C VAL A 137 -0.10 1.47 14.31
N GLY A 138 0.53 0.35 13.91
CA GLY A 138 0.32 -0.99 14.48
C GLY A 138 -1.08 -1.55 14.28
N LYS A 139 -1.74 -1.22 13.19
CA LYS A 139 -3.10 -1.70 12.86
C LYS A 139 -4.17 -1.35 13.93
N VAL A 140 -3.93 -0.34 14.79
CA VAL A 140 -4.90 0.11 15.80
C VAL A 140 -5.96 0.99 15.14
N PRO A 141 -7.22 0.55 15.00
CA PRO A 141 -8.23 1.31 14.29
C PRO A 141 -8.82 2.44 15.15
N ALA A 142 -9.30 3.48 14.47
CA ALA A 142 -10.15 4.50 15.07
C ALA A 142 -11.21 4.96 14.06
N VAL A 143 -12.37 5.38 14.58
CA VAL A 143 -13.44 5.95 13.76
C VAL A 143 -13.06 7.37 13.39
N LEU A 144 -13.05 7.64 12.08
CA LEU A 144 -12.72 8.93 11.48
C LEU A 144 -13.74 9.31 10.41
N SER A 145 -14.11 10.59 10.37
CA SER A 145 -14.92 11.18 9.30
C SER A 145 -14.03 11.58 8.14
N ARG A 146 -14.45 11.22 6.91
CA ARG A 146 -13.77 11.57 5.66
C ARG A 146 -14.80 11.98 4.63
N PRO A 147 -14.43 12.70 3.57
CA PRO A 147 -15.28 12.84 2.39
C PRO A 147 -15.74 11.48 1.86
N LEU A 148 -17.02 11.41 1.41
CA LEU A 148 -17.60 10.20 0.83
C LEU A 148 -17.02 9.92 -0.55
N LYS A 149 -16.81 10.99 -1.34
CA LYS A 149 -16.21 10.91 -2.67
C LYS A 149 -14.94 11.75 -2.73
N ALA A 150 -13.99 11.28 -3.50
CA ALA A 150 -12.75 11.99 -3.76
C ALA A 150 -12.32 11.78 -5.22
N ARG A 151 -11.75 12.83 -5.83
CA ARG A 151 -11.03 12.74 -7.11
C ARG A 151 -9.56 12.93 -6.86
N LEU A 152 -8.80 11.88 -7.20
CA LEU A 152 -7.35 11.88 -7.21
C LEU A 152 -6.85 12.32 -8.59
N LYS A 153 -5.87 13.22 -8.61
CA LYS A 153 -5.02 13.53 -9.76
C LYS A 153 -3.60 13.10 -9.41
N ALA A 154 -2.97 12.29 -10.26
CA ALA A 154 -1.62 11.77 -10.02
C ALA A 154 -0.95 11.39 -11.34
N GLN A 155 0.32 10.99 -11.26
CA GLN A 155 1.05 10.37 -12.37
C GLN A 155 1.16 8.86 -12.12
N ASN A 156 1.05 8.06 -13.18
CA ASN A 156 1.34 6.63 -13.11
C ASN A 156 2.86 6.38 -13.06
N GLU A 157 3.26 5.11 -13.04
CA GLU A 157 4.68 4.68 -13.02
C GLU A 157 5.48 5.09 -14.28
N LYS A 158 4.79 5.59 -15.32
CA LYS A 158 5.40 6.10 -16.56
C LYS A 158 5.44 7.63 -16.62
N GLY A 159 4.97 8.31 -15.57
CA GLY A 159 4.88 9.77 -15.51
C GLY A 159 3.66 10.37 -16.24
N GLU A 160 2.72 9.55 -16.71
CA GLU A 160 1.52 10.01 -17.39
C GLU A 160 0.47 10.47 -16.38
N TRP A 161 -0.07 11.68 -16.56
CA TRP A 161 -1.11 12.21 -15.68
C TRP A 161 -2.44 11.52 -15.90
N PHE A 162 -3.12 11.21 -14.82
CA PHE A 162 -4.48 10.70 -14.81
C PHE A 162 -5.32 11.35 -13.71
N GLU A 163 -6.64 11.27 -13.85
CA GLU A 163 -7.59 11.55 -12.80
C GLU A 163 -8.44 10.31 -12.53
N ARG A 164 -8.74 10.06 -11.27
CA ARG A 164 -9.57 8.92 -10.85
C ARG A 164 -10.56 9.34 -9.80
N ASP A 165 -11.85 9.08 -10.04
CA ASP A 165 -12.90 9.20 -9.04
C ASP A 165 -12.99 7.93 -8.20
N ALA A 166 -13.26 8.12 -6.92
CA ALA A 166 -13.56 7.04 -6.00
C ALA A 166 -14.66 7.48 -5.01
N GLU A 167 -15.39 6.50 -4.49
CA GLU A 167 -16.44 6.68 -3.47
C GLU A 167 -16.21 5.66 -2.34
N GLY A 168 -16.74 5.97 -1.14
CA GLY A 168 -16.70 5.06 -0.01
C GLY A 168 -15.29 4.72 0.46
N TYR A 169 -14.99 3.42 0.55
CA TYR A 169 -13.72 2.96 1.10
C TYR A 169 -12.52 3.29 0.21
N ALA A 170 -12.67 3.19 -1.12
CA ALA A 170 -11.63 3.61 -2.06
C ALA A 170 -11.31 5.11 -1.97
N ALA A 171 -12.33 5.98 -1.78
CA ALA A 171 -12.11 7.41 -1.54
C ALA A 171 -11.35 7.65 -0.22
N ARG A 172 -11.69 6.88 0.83
CA ARG A 172 -10.96 6.91 2.11
C ARG A 172 -9.49 6.54 1.93
N ALA A 173 -9.21 5.51 1.10
CA ALA A 173 -7.85 5.09 0.81
C ALA A 173 -7.07 6.18 0.06
N PHE A 174 -7.65 6.85 -0.95
CA PHE A 174 -7.02 7.99 -1.63
C PHE A 174 -6.59 9.08 -0.64
N LEU A 175 -7.50 9.44 0.27
CA LEU A 175 -7.23 10.47 1.28
C LEU A 175 -6.15 10.05 2.27
N HIS A 176 -6.19 8.78 2.73
CA HIS A 176 -5.23 8.24 3.68
C HIS A 176 -3.81 8.20 3.10
N GLU A 177 -3.66 7.68 1.87
CA GLU A 177 -2.35 7.56 1.24
C GLU A 177 -1.79 8.93 0.80
N THR A 178 -2.67 9.86 0.40
CA THR A 178 -2.26 11.25 0.12
C THR A 178 -1.81 11.96 1.39
N ASP A 179 -2.50 11.78 2.52
CA ASP A 179 -2.07 12.31 3.81
C ASP A 179 -0.64 11.88 4.16
N HIS A 180 -0.28 10.60 3.93
CA HIS A 180 1.10 10.14 4.13
C HIS A 180 2.11 10.90 3.27
N CYS A 181 1.76 11.20 2.02
CA CYS A 181 2.59 12.01 1.14
C CYS A 181 2.71 13.47 1.62
N ASP A 182 1.74 13.95 2.38
CA ASP A 182 1.70 15.30 2.97
C ASP A 182 2.29 15.34 4.40
N GLY A 183 2.86 14.23 4.90
CA GLY A 183 3.44 14.13 6.23
C GLY A 183 2.40 14.10 7.35
N THR A 184 1.18 13.68 7.07
CA THR A 184 0.06 13.62 8.00
C THR A 184 -0.36 12.17 8.21
N LEU A 185 -0.67 11.80 9.45
CA LEU A 185 -1.21 10.50 9.78
C LEU A 185 -2.70 10.61 10.12
N PHE A 186 -3.47 9.53 9.89
CA PHE A 186 -4.89 9.52 10.25
C PHE A 186 -5.16 9.90 11.70
N ILE A 187 -4.23 9.61 12.62
CA ILE A 187 -4.32 9.98 14.04
C ILE A 187 -4.27 11.49 14.27
N ASP A 188 -3.75 12.28 13.32
CA ASP A 188 -3.66 13.73 13.44
C ASP A 188 -5.01 14.42 13.17
N HIS A 189 -5.92 13.71 12.46
CA HIS A 189 -7.31 14.13 12.29
C HIS A 189 -8.20 13.80 13.50
N LEU A 190 -7.71 13.01 14.47
CA LEU A 190 -8.46 12.66 15.65
C LEU A 190 -8.46 13.74 16.71
N PRO A 191 -9.55 13.92 17.48
CA PRO A 191 -9.52 14.72 18.68
C PRO A 191 -8.41 14.25 19.65
N LYS A 192 -7.76 15.19 20.35
CA LYS A 192 -6.59 14.93 21.22
C LYS A 192 -6.74 13.70 22.13
N MET A 193 -7.93 13.53 22.73
CA MET A 193 -8.20 12.40 23.61
C MET A 193 -8.20 11.06 22.87
N ARG A 194 -8.84 10.98 21.69
CA ARG A 194 -8.87 9.76 20.87
C ARG A 194 -7.49 9.43 20.34
N ARG A 195 -6.74 10.44 19.85
CA ARG A 195 -5.35 10.26 19.43
C ARG A 195 -4.50 9.67 20.56
N ALA A 196 -4.62 10.19 21.78
CA ALA A 196 -3.88 9.66 22.93
C ALA A 196 -4.26 8.20 23.26
N MET A 197 -5.53 7.81 23.09
CA MET A 197 -5.98 6.44 23.31
C MET A 197 -5.40 5.47 22.26
N VAL A 198 -5.41 5.85 20.97
CA VAL A 198 -4.81 5.06 19.89
C VAL A 198 -3.31 4.84 20.15
N LEU A 199 -2.57 5.92 20.43
CA LEU A 199 -1.14 5.83 20.70
C LEU A 199 -0.81 5.03 21.97
N ARG A 200 -1.65 5.09 23.00
CA ARG A 200 -1.48 4.24 24.20
C ARG A 200 -1.63 2.77 23.86
N ARG A 201 -2.61 2.40 23.02
CA ARG A 201 -2.83 1.03 22.58
C ARG A 201 -1.67 0.55 21.71
N PHE A 202 -1.28 1.33 20.71
CA PHE A 202 -0.11 1.06 19.88
C PHE A 202 1.16 0.77 20.70
N ASN A 203 1.49 1.67 21.66
CA ASN A 203 2.65 1.50 22.51
C ASN A 203 2.56 0.28 23.45
N LYS A 204 1.34 -0.15 23.81
CA LYS A 204 1.14 -1.37 24.58
C LYS A 204 1.41 -2.60 23.73
N ASP A 205 0.85 -2.66 22.53
CA ASP A 205 0.99 -3.81 21.62
C ASP A 205 2.46 -4.01 21.21
N LYS A 206 3.18 -2.90 20.97
CA LYS A 206 4.64 -2.90 20.65
C LYS A 206 5.53 -3.46 21.77
N ARG A 207 5.07 -3.50 23.03
CA ARG A 207 5.84 -4.07 24.15
C ARG A 207 5.70 -5.58 24.27
N PHE A 208 4.73 -6.16 23.58
CA PHE A 208 4.41 -7.59 23.64
C PHE A 208 4.64 -8.30 22.30
N SER A 209 5.11 -7.61 21.26
CA SER A 209 5.62 -8.13 19.98
C SER A 209 7.13 -8.30 20.02
#